data_033d456694b98e4f3be65f0538ad3451
#
_entry.id   033d456694b98e4f3be65f0538ad3451
#
_cell.length_a   1.000
_cell.length_b   1.000
_cell.length_c   1.000
_cell.angle_alpha   90.00
_cell.angle_beta   90.00
_cell.angle_gamma   90.00
#
_symmetry.space_group_name_H-M   'P 1'
#
loop_
_entity.id
_entity.type
_entity.pdbx_description
1 polymer ?
#
loop_
_entity_poly.entity_id
_entity_poly.type
_entity_poly.pdbx_seq_one_letter_code
_entity_poly.pdbx_strand_id
1 'polypeptide(L)'
;MGNGIDKFHCRKSARLFHKHCGFAAIFGKGYMANKICIDNNYVEKILGISTEENCGLATYLRLQDKIKSGNFDEEFQKTWCRFYRVTSRSANWKKDFFAVFSECKKEKNLTLETILRKLNGRENTGKFFELSFATKMLAGLNDSKPIIDRFVKRYFSLNLMNRGSFAERLPNALEQYAELEERYKDFFETEEAKTVLHFFDSKFPIYAPSISSVKKIDFLIYWKDKFGIN
;
A
#
# COMPACT_ATOMS: atom_id res chain seq x y z
N MET A 1 47.62 -40.57 -18.39
CA MET A 1 47.46 -40.26 -16.98
C MET A 1 46.61 -39.00 -16.94
N GLY A 2 45.33 -38.96 -16.91
CA GLY A 2 44.38 -39.51 -15.99
C GLY A 2 44.13 -38.50 -14.86
N ASN A 3 43.05 -37.73 -14.96
CA ASN A 3 42.16 -37.54 -13.84
C ASN A 3 40.98 -36.69 -14.26
N GLY A 4 39.87 -37.38 -14.46
CA GLY A 4 38.55 -36.79 -14.51
C GLY A 4 38.14 -36.38 -13.09
N ILE A 5 37.46 -35.28 -12.95
CA ILE A 5 36.72 -34.91 -11.78
C ILE A 5 35.24 -34.81 -12.12
N ASP A 6 34.51 -35.63 -11.41
CA ASP A 6 33.09 -35.90 -11.52
C ASP A 6 32.19 -34.65 -11.45
N LYS A 7 31.34 -34.57 -12.45
CA LYS A 7 30.09 -33.79 -12.37
C LYS A 7 29.02 -34.68 -11.71
N PHE A 8 28.86 -34.64 -10.42
CA PHE A 8 27.72 -35.30 -9.76
C PHE A 8 26.85 -34.30 -9.01
N HIS A 9 25.60 -34.25 -9.46
CA HIS A 9 24.36 -34.04 -8.72
C HIS A 9 24.18 -32.80 -7.86
N CYS A 10 23.55 -31.79 -8.45
CA CYS A 10 22.55 -30.99 -7.75
C CYS A 10 21.34 -30.72 -8.69
N ARG A 11 20.64 -31.80 -9.03
CA ARG A 11 19.35 -31.73 -9.76
C ARG A 11 18.36 -32.67 -9.10
N LYS A 12 17.90 -32.36 -7.86
CA LYS A 12 16.70 -32.99 -7.27
C LYS A 12 16.33 -32.23 -5.97
N SER A 13 15.80 -31.01 -6.08
CA SER A 13 15.03 -30.37 -5.01
C SER A 13 14.01 -29.35 -5.47
N ALA A 14 13.78 -29.23 -6.77
CA ALA A 14 12.85 -28.22 -7.33
C ALA A 14 11.47 -28.79 -7.68
N ARG A 15 11.03 -29.92 -7.11
CA ARG A 15 9.75 -30.54 -7.52
C ARG A 15 8.83 -30.93 -6.35
N LEU A 16 8.85 -30.25 -5.22
CA LEU A 16 7.96 -30.61 -4.08
C LEU A 16 7.14 -29.47 -3.50
N PHE A 17 7.12 -28.27 -4.09
CA PHE A 17 6.33 -27.15 -3.54
C PHE A 17 5.17 -26.67 -4.42
N HIS A 18 4.76 -27.45 -5.44
CA HIS A 18 3.64 -27.06 -6.33
C HIS A 18 2.32 -27.79 -6.01
N LYS A 19 2.09 -28.29 -4.79
CA LYS A 19 0.90 -29.07 -4.45
C LYS A 19 0.16 -28.63 -3.18
N HIS A 20 0.14 -27.35 -2.81
CA HIS A 20 -0.70 -26.90 -1.69
C HIS A 20 -1.52 -25.64 -1.99
N CYS A 21 -1.87 -25.41 -3.25
CA CYS A 21 -3.00 -24.51 -3.60
C CYS A 21 -4.25 -25.29 -4.02
N GLY A 22 -4.49 -26.45 -3.41
CA GLY A 22 -5.60 -27.32 -3.69
C GLY A 22 -6.47 -27.59 -2.45
N PHE A 23 -7.09 -26.53 -1.89
CA PHE A 23 -8.25 -26.68 -1.00
C PHE A 23 -9.35 -25.72 -1.45
N ALA A 24 -9.94 -26.05 -2.60
CA ALA A 24 -11.15 -25.42 -3.06
C ALA A 24 -12.14 -26.53 -3.36
N ALA A 25 -12.92 -26.92 -2.39
CA ALA A 25 -14.27 -27.47 -2.54
C ALA A 25 -14.78 -27.86 -1.16
N ILE A 26 -15.64 -27.07 -0.61
CA ILE A 26 -16.79 -27.31 0.26
C ILE A 26 -16.98 -26.05 1.11
N PHE A 27 -17.44 -24.97 0.51
CA PHE A 27 -18.29 -23.96 1.17
C PHE A 27 -18.95 -23.15 0.06
N GLY A 28 -20.28 -22.99 0.16
CA GLY A 28 -21.14 -22.40 -0.86
C GLY A 28 -20.71 -21.01 -1.31
N LYS A 29 -21.29 -20.54 -2.41
CA LYS A 29 -21.09 -19.27 -3.11
C LYS A 29 -20.86 -18.08 -2.14
N GLY A 30 -19.66 -18.00 -1.57
CA GLY A 30 -19.16 -16.95 -0.70
C GLY A 30 -17.84 -16.52 -1.29
N TYR A 31 -17.74 -15.28 -1.65
CA TYR A 31 -16.58 -14.49 -1.98
C TYR A 31 -15.25 -15.19 -1.68
N MET A 32 -14.58 -15.63 -2.72
CA MET A 32 -13.16 -15.93 -2.67
C MET A 32 -12.46 -14.55 -2.54
N ALA A 33 -12.42 -14.03 -1.32
CA ALA A 33 -11.63 -12.87 -0.99
C ALA A 33 -10.18 -13.18 -1.40
N ASN A 34 -9.62 -12.44 -2.37
CA ASN A 34 -8.24 -12.62 -2.78
C ASN A 34 -7.36 -12.41 -1.56
N LYS A 35 -6.87 -13.53 -1.01
CA LYS A 35 -5.91 -13.53 0.09
C LYS A 35 -4.67 -12.77 -0.34
N ILE A 36 -4.04 -12.03 0.55
CA ILE A 36 -2.71 -11.49 0.29
C ILE A 36 -1.78 -12.69 0.09
N CYS A 37 -1.24 -12.83 -1.11
CA CYS A 37 -0.24 -13.83 -1.45
C CYS A 37 1.02 -13.08 -1.89
N ILE A 38 1.91 -12.83 -0.93
CA ILE A 38 3.23 -12.25 -1.19
C ILE A 38 4.22 -13.41 -1.13
N ASP A 39 4.49 -14.03 -2.29
CA ASP A 39 5.45 -15.11 -2.41
C ASP A 39 6.87 -14.65 -1.98
N ASN A 40 7.55 -15.46 -1.18
CA ASN A 40 8.90 -15.18 -0.71
C ASN A 40 9.90 -14.94 -1.85
N ASN A 41 9.83 -15.70 -2.93
CA ASN A 41 10.67 -15.47 -4.12
C ASN A 41 10.44 -14.10 -4.74
N TYR A 42 9.20 -13.63 -4.69
CA TYR A 42 8.82 -12.31 -5.14
C TYR A 42 9.42 -11.21 -4.23
N VAL A 43 9.34 -11.40 -2.91
CA VAL A 43 9.92 -10.45 -1.93
C VAL A 43 11.43 -10.38 -2.11
N GLU A 44 12.12 -11.51 -2.22
CA GLU A 44 13.56 -11.56 -2.46
C GLU A 44 13.97 -10.84 -3.74
N LYS A 45 13.24 -11.02 -4.84
CA LYS A 45 13.50 -10.29 -6.09
C LYS A 45 13.33 -8.79 -5.94
N ILE A 46 12.21 -8.34 -5.32
CA ILE A 46 11.97 -6.91 -5.09
C ILE A 46 13.06 -6.31 -4.20
N LEU A 47 13.37 -6.96 -3.09
CA LEU A 47 14.36 -6.48 -2.15
C LEU A 47 15.77 -6.52 -2.75
N GLY A 48 16.04 -7.47 -3.65
CA GLY A 48 17.31 -7.56 -4.37
C GLY A 48 17.60 -6.34 -5.25
N ILE A 49 16.57 -5.76 -5.90
CA ILE A 49 16.69 -4.57 -6.76
C ILE A 49 16.37 -3.25 -6.05
N SER A 50 15.82 -3.32 -4.83
CA SER A 50 15.53 -2.13 -4.03
C SER A 50 16.81 -1.62 -3.37
N THR A 51 17.09 -0.32 -3.54
CA THR A 51 18.18 0.40 -2.87
C THR A 51 17.59 1.53 -2.03
N GLU A 52 18.38 2.06 -1.10
CA GLU A 52 17.97 3.24 -0.31
C GLU A 52 17.59 4.44 -1.19
N GLU A 53 18.28 4.62 -2.30
CA GLU A 53 18.06 5.72 -3.24
C GLU A 53 16.75 5.56 -4.02
N ASN A 54 16.40 4.33 -4.44
CA ASN A 54 15.27 4.09 -5.33
C ASN A 54 13.97 3.69 -4.62
N CYS A 55 14.03 3.27 -3.34
CA CYS A 55 12.87 2.76 -2.60
C CYS A 55 11.94 3.86 -2.06
N GLY A 56 12.47 5.06 -1.82
CA GLY A 56 11.69 6.21 -1.32
C GLY A 56 11.43 6.21 0.19
N LEU A 57 12.04 5.31 0.96
CA LEU A 57 11.83 5.19 2.41
C LEU A 57 12.25 6.45 3.17
N ALA A 58 13.41 7.02 2.87
CA ALA A 58 13.89 8.26 3.47
C ALA A 58 12.91 9.43 3.22
N THR A 59 12.35 9.51 2.01
CA THR A 59 11.35 10.54 1.68
C THR A 59 10.07 10.32 2.47
N TYR A 60 9.62 9.07 2.60
CA TYR A 60 8.44 8.73 3.41
C TYR A 60 8.63 9.15 4.88
N LEU A 61 9.75 8.81 5.51
CA LEU A 61 9.99 9.18 6.91
C LEU A 61 10.05 10.70 7.10
N ARG A 62 10.71 11.42 6.21
CA ARG A 62 10.71 12.89 6.23
C ARG A 62 9.29 13.48 6.13
N LEU A 63 8.42 12.88 5.31
CA LEU A 63 7.01 13.28 5.25
C LEU A 63 6.29 12.97 6.56
N GLN A 64 6.54 11.81 7.18
CA GLN A 64 5.95 11.44 8.48
C GLN A 64 6.37 12.40 9.59
N ASP A 65 7.64 12.82 9.63
CA ASP A 65 8.12 13.79 10.62
C ASP A 65 7.42 15.15 10.48
N LYS A 66 7.25 15.63 9.25
CA LYS A 66 6.48 16.86 8.98
C LYS A 66 4.99 16.71 9.35
N ILE A 67 4.39 15.55 9.09
CA ILE A 67 3.01 15.27 9.50
C ILE A 67 2.89 15.23 11.03
N LYS A 68 3.81 14.57 11.73
CA LYS A 68 3.83 14.52 13.21
C LYS A 68 3.93 15.91 13.82
N SER A 69 4.80 16.75 13.30
CA SER A 69 4.97 18.14 13.75
C SER A 69 3.84 19.08 13.33
N GLY A 70 2.94 18.64 12.42
CA GLY A 70 1.88 19.49 11.86
C GLY A 70 2.41 20.54 10.87
N ASN A 71 3.63 20.39 10.37
CA ASN A 71 4.22 21.32 9.43
C ASN A 71 3.87 20.97 7.98
N PHE A 72 2.81 21.59 7.46
CA PHE A 72 2.32 21.42 6.09
C PHE A 72 2.76 22.55 5.17
N ASP A 73 4.02 23.01 5.31
CA ASP A 73 4.63 24.05 4.49
C ASP A 73 4.70 23.69 2.99
N GLU A 74 5.17 24.65 2.20
CA GLU A 74 5.27 24.46 0.74
C GLU A 74 6.23 23.31 0.37
N GLU A 75 7.30 23.12 1.14
CA GLU A 75 8.25 22.02 0.93
C GLU A 75 7.57 20.65 1.18
N PHE A 76 6.81 20.54 2.26
CA PHE A 76 5.99 19.34 2.52
C PHE A 76 5.03 19.08 1.37
N GLN A 77 4.27 20.09 0.94
CA GLN A 77 3.29 19.96 -0.13
C GLN A 77 3.93 19.50 -1.45
N LYS A 78 5.06 20.11 -1.84
CA LYS A 78 5.80 19.72 -3.03
C LYS A 78 6.34 18.29 -2.93
N THR A 79 6.90 17.94 -1.76
CA THR A 79 7.46 16.60 -1.52
C THR A 79 6.37 15.54 -1.51
N TRP A 80 5.24 15.78 -0.84
CA TRP A 80 4.07 14.90 -0.79
C TRP A 80 3.50 14.68 -2.20
N CYS A 81 3.31 15.75 -2.97
CA CYS A 81 2.83 15.67 -4.35
C CYS A 81 3.76 14.85 -5.25
N ARG A 82 5.07 15.00 -5.09
CA ARG A 82 6.06 14.21 -5.85
C ARG A 82 6.03 12.74 -5.45
N PHE A 83 6.02 12.46 -4.15
CA PHE A 83 6.01 11.11 -3.59
C PHE A 83 4.77 10.31 -4.04
N TYR A 84 3.59 10.91 -3.93
CA TYR A 84 2.32 10.29 -4.33
C TYR A 84 1.92 10.56 -5.79
N ARG A 85 2.82 11.13 -6.60
CA ARG A 85 2.63 11.40 -8.04
C ARG A 85 1.39 12.22 -8.36
N VAL A 86 1.16 13.29 -7.62
CA VAL A 86 0.06 14.24 -7.87
C VAL A 86 0.48 15.21 -8.97
N THR A 87 0.44 14.78 -10.24
CA THR A 87 0.97 15.56 -11.38
C THR A 87 -0.08 16.37 -12.11
N SER A 88 -1.35 15.92 -12.10
CA SER A 88 -2.42 16.50 -12.93
C SER A 88 -3.41 17.40 -12.18
N ARG A 89 -3.13 17.75 -10.93
CA ARG A 89 -4.03 18.56 -10.10
C ARG A 89 -3.62 20.03 -10.12
N SER A 90 -4.64 20.92 -10.25
CA SER A 90 -4.43 22.37 -10.24
C SER A 90 -3.89 22.91 -8.90
N ALA A 91 -3.37 24.12 -8.89
CA ALA A 91 -2.94 24.79 -7.68
C ALA A 91 -4.10 24.96 -6.68
N ASN A 92 -5.30 25.32 -7.14
CA ASN A 92 -6.48 25.45 -6.30
C ASN A 92 -6.91 24.12 -5.67
N TRP A 93 -6.83 23.02 -6.44
CA TRP A 93 -7.08 21.69 -5.89
C TRP A 93 -6.09 21.36 -4.75
N LYS A 94 -4.80 21.63 -4.96
CA LYS A 94 -3.78 21.42 -3.94
C LYS A 94 -4.03 22.26 -2.69
N LYS A 95 -4.40 23.52 -2.86
CA LYS A 95 -4.76 24.43 -1.76
C LYS A 95 -5.90 23.83 -0.91
N ASP A 96 -7.00 23.40 -1.53
CA ASP A 96 -8.14 22.81 -0.85
C ASP A 96 -7.75 21.49 -0.17
N PHE A 97 -6.98 20.64 -0.86
CA PHE A 97 -6.54 19.36 -0.34
C PHE A 97 -5.68 19.50 0.93
N PHE A 98 -4.68 20.40 0.91
CA PHE A 98 -3.80 20.59 2.07
C PHE A 98 -4.47 21.36 3.21
N ALA A 99 -5.48 22.20 2.92
CA ALA A 99 -6.34 22.75 3.94
C ALA A 99 -7.11 21.66 4.68
N VAL A 100 -7.75 20.74 3.95
CA VAL A 100 -8.43 19.57 4.55
C VAL A 100 -7.43 18.68 5.32
N PHE A 101 -6.22 18.48 4.80
CA PHE A 101 -5.18 17.71 5.48
C PHE A 101 -4.84 18.31 6.86
N SER A 102 -4.66 19.62 6.91
CA SER A 102 -4.38 20.35 8.16
C SER A 102 -5.55 20.29 9.16
N GLU A 103 -6.79 20.34 8.67
CA GLU A 103 -7.99 20.16 9.49
C GLU A 103 -8.06 18.74 10.08
N CYS A 104 -7.88 17.72 9.21
CA CYS A 104 -7.93 16.32 9.61
C CYS A 104 -6.87 15.94 10.63
N LYS A 105 -5.70 16.60 10.63
CA LYS A 105 -4.65 16.38 11.63
C LYS A 105 -5.13 16.68 13.07
N LYS A 106 -6.13 17.55 13.24
CA LYS A 106 -6.68 17.95 14.53
C LYS A 106 -7.82 17.05 15.02
N GLU A 107 -8.30 16.15 14.15
CA GLU A 107 -9.43 15.25 14.47
C GLU A 107 -8.96 14.07 15.32
N LYS A 108 -9.66 13.82 16.45
CA LYS A 108 -9.34 12.70 17.34
C LYS A 108 -9.76 11.34 16.78
N ASN A 109 -10.92 11.28 16.11
CA ASN A 109 -11.50 10.05 15.56
C ASN A 109 -11.66 10.17 14.05
N LEU A 110 -10.51 10.33 13.36
CA LEU A 110 -10.50 10.50 11.91
C LEU A 110 -10.87 9.20 11.19
N THR A 111 -11.87 9.28 10.31
CA THR A 111 -12.29 8.18 9.44
C THR A 111 -12.09 8.54 7.97
N LEU A 112 -12.07 7.52 7.10
CA LEU A 112 -12.05 7.73 5.66
C LEU A 112 -13.27 8.53 5.20
N GLU A 113 -14.45 8.23 5.76
CA GLU A 113 -15.68 8.96 5.45
C GLU A 113 -15.57 10.45 5.77
N THR A 114 -15.04 10.80 6.95
CA THR A 114 -14.81 12.19 7.36
C THR A 114 -13.95 12.93 6.34
N ILE A 115 -12.84 12.32 5.91
CA ILE A 115 -11.94 12.91 4.91
C ILE A 115 -12.65 13.10 3.57
N LEU A 116 -13.35 12.06 3.09
CA LEU A 116 -14.08 12.11 1.81
C LEU A 116 -15.15 13.20 1.81
N ARG A 117 -15.92 13.33 2.89
CA ARG A 117 -16.94 14.38 3.02
C ARG A 117 -16.32 15.78 3.06
N LYS A 118 -15.22 15.97 3.80
CA LYS A 118 -14.50 17.27 3.81
C LYS A 118 -13.95 17.61 2.43
N LEU A 119 -13.36 16.68 1.71
CA LEU A 119 -12.87 16.90 0.34
C LEU A 119 -14.01 17.20 -0.63
N ASN A 120 -15.14 16.49 -0.52
CA ASN A 120 -16.33 16.73 -1.34
C ASN A 120 -16.97 18.10 -1.08
N GLY A 121 -16.87 18.62 0.14
CA GLY A 121 -17.38 19.94 0.51
C GLY A 121 -16.52 21.13 0.01
N ARG A 122 -15.37 20.89 -0.61
CA ARG A 122 -14.52 21.95 -1.16
C ARG A 122 -14.81 22.17 -2.66
N GLU A 123 -14.68 23.41 -3.11
CA GLU A 123 -14.98 23.80 -4.48
C GLU A 123 -14.16 23.01 -5.52
N ASN A 124 -12.86 22.85 -5.28
CA ASN A 124 -11.95 22.27 -6.27
C ASN A 124 -11.75 20.77 -6.11
N THR A 125 -11.66 20.24 -4.87
CA THR A 125 -11.57 18.80 -4.63
C THR A 125 -12.92 18.12 -4.78
N GLY A 126 -14.04 18.78 -4.48
CA GLY A 126 -15.39 18.23 -4.59
C GLY A 126 -15.85 17.91 -6.02
N LYS A 127 -15.12 18.40 -7.03
CA LYS A 127 -15.37 18.03 -8.45
C LYS A 127 -15.05 16.57 -8.76
N PHE A 128 -14.38 15.88 -7.85
CA PHE A 128 -13.90 14.51 -8.04
C PHE A 128 -14.18 13.65 -6.82
N PHE A 129 -14.33 12.36 -7.01
CA PHE A 129 -14.35 11.40 -5.91
C PHE A 129 -12.92 10.98 -5.55
N GLU A 130 -12.33 11.65 -4.58
CA GLU A 130 -10.89 11.61 -4.29
C GLU A 130 -10.46 10.45 -3.38
N LEU A 131 -11.02 9.25 -3.57
CA LEU A 131 -10.75 8.08 -2.72
C LEU A 131 -9.25 7.79 -2.56
N SER A 132 -8.50 7.77 -3.66
CA SER A 132 -7.07 7.47 -3.61
C SER A 132 -6.26 8.50 -2.82
N PHE A 133 -6.64 9.77 -2.88
CA PHE A 133 -5.96 10.81 -2.10
C PHE A 133 -6.45 10.88 -0.66
N ALA A 134 -7.72 10.57 -0.44
CA ALA A 134 -8.29 10.46 0.92
C ALA A 134 -7.64 9.32 1.72
N THR A 135 -7.44 8.14 1.12
CA THR A 135 -6.76 7.03 1.79
C THR A 135 -5.27 7.31 2.03
N LYS A 136 -4.59 8.01 1.11
CA LYS A 136 -3.21 8.46 1.33
C LYS A 136 -3.09 9.49 2.45
N MET A 137 -4.07 10.40 2.56
CA MET A 137 -4.16 11.36 3.67
C MET A 137 -4.38 10.61 5.00
N LEU A 138 -5.34 9.67 5.02
CA LEU A 138 -5.62 8.87 6.20
C LEU A 138 -4.39 8.07 6.65
N ALA A 139 -3.73 7.37 5.72
CA ALA A 139 -2.50 6.61 5.99
C ALA A 139 -1.32 7.50 6.41
N GLY A 140 -1.27 8.73 5.95
CA GLY A 140 -0.29 9.72 6.42
C GLY A 140 -0.53 10.14 7.88
N LEU A 141 -1.80 10.29 8.27
CA LEU A 141 -2.20 10.69 9.62
C LEU A 141 -2.26 9.51 10.60
N ASN A 142 -2.46 8.31 10.10
CA ASN A 142 -2.46 7.04 10.84
C ASN A 142 -1.81 5.95 9.96
N ASP A 143 -0.56 5.65 10.21
CA ASP A 143 0.26 4.75 9.41
C ASP A 143 -0.13 3.26 9.49
N SER A 144 -1.06 2.91 10.40
CA SER A 144 -1.69 1.58 10.44
C SER A 144 -2.81 1.40 9.41
N LYS A 145 -3.15 2.45 8.64
CA LYS A 145 -4.21 2.43 7.65
C LYS A 145 -3.67 2.19 6.24
N PRO A 146 -4.24 1.25 5.47
CA PRO A 146 -3.81 0.97 4.10
C PRO A 146 -4.22 2.10 3.15
N ILE A 147 -3.54 2.17 2.00
CA ILE A 147 -3.92 3.08 0.92
C ILE A 147 -4.74 2.34 -0.15
N ILE A 148 -5.62 3.07 -0.85
CA ILE A 148 -6.20 2.60 -2.12
C ILE A 148 -5.63 3.44 -3.25
N ASP A 149 -4.73 2.85 -4.02
CA ASP A 149 -4.30 3.39 -5.30
C ASP A 149 -4.55 2.37 -6.43
N ARG A 150 -4.08 2.67 -7.64
CA ARG A 150 -4.29 1.78 -8.78
C ARG A 150 -3.63 0.40 -8.59
N PHE A 151 -2.53 0.35 -7.83
CA PHE A 151 -1.76 -0.87 -7.60
C PHE A 151 -2.46 -1.75 -6.58
N VAL A 152 -2.82 -1.17 -5.44
CA VAL A 152 -3.59 -1.83 -4.38
C VAL A 152 -4.96 -2.27 -4.93
N LYS A 153 -5.68 -1.38 -5.67
CA LYS A 153 -6.93 -1.76 -6.33
C LYS A 153 -6.79 -3.00 -7.21
N ARG A 154 -5.73 -3.06 -8.02
CA ARG A 154 -5.47 -4.20 -8.92
C ARG A 154 -5.08 -5.44 -8.14
N TYR A 155 -4.15 -5.30 -7.19
CA TYR A 155 -3.63 -6.39 -6.40
C TYR A 155 -4.73 -7.13 -5.62
N PHE A 156 -5.64 -6.37 -5.00
CA PHE A 156 -6.75 -6.91 -4.22
C PHE A 156 -8.05 -7.11 -5.02
N SER A 157 -8.04 -6.79 -6.32
CA SER A 157 -9.23 -6.85 -7.18
C SER A 157 -10.45 -6.10 -6.59
N LEU A 158 -10.20 -4.91 -6.02
CA LEU A 158 -11.25 -4.12 -5.37
C LEU A 158 -12.30 -3.67 -6.40
N ASN A 159 -13.57 -3.92 -6.08
CA ASN A 159 -14.72 -3.59 -6.94
C ASN A 159 -15.25 -2.18 -6.63
N LEU A 160 -14.48 -1.17 -6.96
CA LEU A 160 -14.82 0.24 -6.73
C LEU A 160 -15.71 0.79 -7.84
N MET A 161 -16.78 1.45 -7.44
CA MET A 161 -17.63 2.19 -8.38
C MET A 161 -16.88 3.35 -9.01
N ASN A 162 -16.81 3.37 -10.36
CA ASN A 162 -16.09 4.41 -11.11
C ASN A 162 -17.01 5.55 -11.59
N ARG A 163 -18.34 5.36 -11.55
CA ARG A 163 -19.35 6.31 -12.01
C ARG A 163 -20.40 6.50 -10.90
N GLY A 164 -21.16 7.58 -11.02
CA GLY A 164 -22.19 7.93 -10.05
C GLY A 164 -21.85 9.18 -9.23
N SER A 165 -22.82 9.69 -8.52
CA SER A 165 -22.68 10.80 -7.58
C SER A 165 -21.81 10.43 -6.38
N PHE A 166 -21.43 11.43 -5.60
CA PHE A 166 -20.72 11.19 -4.34
C PHE A 166 -21.51 10.28 -3.39
N ALA A 167 -22.83 10.51 -3.29
CA ALA A 167 -23.70 9.75 -2.41
C ALA A 167 -23.82 8.26 -2.80
N GLU A 168 -23.80 7.95 -4.10
CA GLU A 168 -23.83 6.57 -4.61
C GLU A 168 -22.50 5.85 -4.44
N ARG A 169 -21.38 6.57 -4.61
CA ARG A 169 -20.04 5.98 -4.56
C ARG A 169 -19.49 5.79 -3.14
N LEU A 170 -19.91 6.65 -2.21
CA LEU A 170 -19.39 6.64 -0.84
C LEU A 170 -19.60 5.31 -0.12
N PRO A 171 -20.82 4.72 -0.06
CA PRO A 171 -21.04 3.44 0.62
C PRO A 171 -20.15 2.31 0.07
N ASN A 172 -20.07 2.18 -1.28
CA ASN A 172 -19.22 1.17 -1.90
C ASN A 172 -17.73 1.38 -1.55
N ALA A 173 -17.25 2.62 -1.55
CA ALA A 173 -15.86 2.91 -1.21
C ALA A 173 -15.53 2.57 0.25
N LEU A 174 -16.46 2.84 1.18
CA LEU A 174 -16.28 2.51 2.60
C LEU A 174 -16.32 0.99 2.84
N GLU A 175 -17.22 0.27 2.18
CA GLU A 175 -17.30 -1.19 2.21
C GLU A 175 -16.00 -1.82 1.70
N GLN A 176 -15.53 -1.41 0.51
CA GLN A 176 -14.30 -1.94 -0.07
C GLN A 176 -13.05 -1.56 0.75
N TYR A 177 -13.09 -0.44 1.44
CA TYR A 177 -12.00 -0.05 2.34
C TYR A 177 -11.98 -0.89 3.61
N ALA A 178 -13.15 -1.13 4.22
CA ALA A 178 -13.28 -2.00 5.39
C ALA A 178 -12.85 -3.44 5.07
N GLU A 179 -13.23 -3.96 3.89
CA GLU A 179 -12.77 -5.25 3.40
C GLU A 179 -11.25 -5.30 3.22
N LEU A 180 -10.65 -4.22 2.71
CA LEU A 180 -9.19 -4.12 2.59
C LEU A 180 -8.51 -4.14 3.96
N GLU A 181 -9.01 -3.40 4.94
CA GLU A 181 -8.47 -3.40 6.31
C GLU A 181 -8.52 -4.80 6.95
N GLU A 182 -9.62 -5.54 6.78
CA GLU A 182 -9.74 -6.91 7.30
C GLU A 182 -8.76 -7.87 6.60
N ARG A 183 -8.56 -7.74 5.28
CA ARG A 183 -7.57 -8.55 4.54
C ARG A 183 -6.13 -8.31 5.03
N TYR A 184 -5.77 -7.06 5.38
CA TYR A 184 -4.47 -6.77 5.97
C TYR A 184 -4.35 -7.40 7.36
N LYS A 185 -5.38 -7.30 8.18
CA LYS A 185 -5.42 -7.90 9.51
C LYS A 185 -5.25 -9.42 9.44
N ASP A 186 -6.04 -10.10 8.59
CA ASP A 186 -5.93 -11.55 8.37
C ASP A 186 -4.53 -11.95 7.89
N PHE A 187 -3.94 -11.16 6.99
CA PHE A 187 -2.59 -11.43 6.51
C PHE A 187 -1.57 -11.36 7.64
N PHE A 188 -1.64 -10.38 8.52
CA PHE A 188 -0.66 -10.22 9.61
C PHE A 188 -0.71 -11.34 10.65
N GLU A 189 -1.77 -12.15 10.70
CA GLU A 189 -1.84 -13.35 11.52
C GLU A 189 -1.11 -14.57 10.91
N THR A 190 -0.61 -14.47 9.68
CA THR A 190 0.05 -15.58 8.98
C THR A 190 1.56 -15.64 9.21
N GLU A 191 2.15 -16.84 9.12
CA GLU A 191 3.61 -17.01 9.13
C GLU A 191 4.28 -16.40 7.89
N GLU A 192 3.56 -16.33 6.76
CA GLU A 192 3.99 -15.65 5.54
C GLU A 192 4.25 -14.16 5.82
N ALA A 193 3.34 -13.49 6.52
CA ALA A 193 3.52 -12.09 6.89
C ALA A 193 4.75 -11.86 7.76
N LYS A 194 4.99 -12.73 8.75
CA LYS A 194 6.18 -12.64 9.62
C LYS A 194 7.46 -12.74 8.80
N THR A 195 7.50 -13.69 7.87
CA THR A 195 8.65 -13.91 6.98
C THR A 195 8.89 -12.71 6.08
N VAL A 196 7.83 -12.18 5.43
CA VAL A 196 7.89 -11.01 4.55
C VAL A 196 8.38 -9.77 5.30
N LEU A 197 7.83 -9.52 6.48
CA LEU A 197 8.24 -8.39 7.32
C LEU A 197 9.69 -8.53 7.79
N HIS A 198 10.11 -9.72 8.18
CA HIS A 198 11.50 -10.00 8.55
C HIS A 198 12.48 -9.72 7.39
N PHE A 199 12.16 -10.13 6.17
CA PHE A 199 12.97 -9.80 4.99
C PHE A 199 13.07 -8.29 4.76
N PHE A 200 11.94 -7.57 4.86
CA PHE A 200 11.94 -6.11 4.74
C PHE A 200 12.83 -5.47 5.80
N ASP A 201 12.69 -5.89 7.06
CA ASP A 201 13.42 -5.34 8.20
C ASP A 201 14.93 -5.62 8.08
N SER A 202 15.30 -6.82 7.65
CA SER A 202 16.67 -7.20 7.39
C SER A 202 17.32 -6.40 6.27
N LYS A 203 16.55 -6.07 5.22
CA LYS A 203 17.04 -5.27 4.10
C LYS A 203 17.21 -3.79 4.44
N PHE A 204 16.32 -3.25 5.28
CA PHE A 204 16.28 -1.84 5.60
C PHE A 204 16.33 -1.56 7.12
N PRO A 205 17.36 -2.04 7.83
CA PRO A 205 17.40 -2.01 9.30
C PRO A 205 17.35 -0.59 9.89
N ILE A 206 17.80 0.43 9.14
CA ILE A 206 17.78 1.83 9.57
C ILE A 206 16.37 2.42 9.49
N TYR A 207 15.58 2.03 8.49
CA TYR A 207 14.26 2.61 8.21
C TYR A 207 13.12 1.80 8.84
N ALA A 208 13.25 0.49 8.84
CA ALA A 208 12.18 -0.45 9.19
C ALA A 208 11.55 -0.21 10.57
N PRO A 209 12.29 0.14 11.65
CA PRO A 209 11.70 0.39 12.96
C PRO A 209 10.70 1.56 12.98
N SER A 210 10.82 2.50 12.03
CA SER A 210 9.97 3.70 11.94
C SER A 210 8.85 3.56 10.90
N ILE A 211 8.66 2.38 10.31
CA ILE A 211 7.66 2.11 9.27
C ILE A 211 6.70 1.03 9.76
N SER A 212 5.39 1.31 9.76
CA SER A 212 4.38 0.33 10.16
C SER A 212 4.36 -0.89 9.23
N SER A 213 3.89 -2.04 9.74
CA SER A 213 3.74 -3.27 8.95
C SER A 213 2.85 -3.07 7.74
N VAL A 214 1.74 -2.32 7.89
CA VAL A 214 0.85 -1.97 6.77
C VAL A 214 1.63 -1.23 5.69
N LYS A 215 2.43 -0.25 6.07
CA LYS A 215 3.19 0.56 5.11
C LYS A 215 4.32 -0.21 4.43
N LYS A 216 4.93 -1.18 5.12
CA LYS A 216 5.90 -2.10 4.51
C LYS A 216 5.26 -2.90 3.36
N ILE A 217 4.06 -3.43 3.58
CA ILE A 217 3.29 -4.16 2.56
C ILE A 217 2.87 -3.24 1.41
N ASP A 218 2.40 -2.01 1.69
CA ASP A 218 2.10 -1.02 0.66
C ASP A 218 3.31 -0.74 -0.24
N PHE A 219 4.51 -0.63 0.33
CA PHE A 219 5.74 -0.47 -0.44
C PHE A 219 6.03 -1.68 -1.33
N LEU A 220 5.90 -2.89 -0.82
CA LEU A 220 6.13 -4.11 -1.60
C LEU A 220 5.15 -4.21 -2.78
N ILE A 221 3.86 -3.93 -2.58
CA ILE A 221 2.85 -3.90 -3.64
C ILE A 221 3.19 -2.83 -4.69
N TYR A 222 3.60 -1.64 -4.25
CA TYR A 222 4.00 -0.56 -5.15
C TYR A 222 5.26 -0.91 -5.95
N TRP A 223 6.28 -1.49 -5.30
CA TRP A 223 7.55 -1.84 -5.95
C TRP A 223 7.39 -2.97 -6.95
N LYS A 224 6.47 -3.91 -6.73
CA LYS A 224 6.13 -4.94 -7.71
C LYS A 224 5.88 -4.34 -9.09
N ASP A 225 4.99 -3.38 -9.15
CA ASP A 225 4.63 -2.72 -10.41
C ASP A 225 5.76 -1.79 -10.90
N LYS A 226 6.38 -1.05 -9.99
CA LYS A 226 7.46 -0.11 -10.31
C LYS A 226 8.64 -0.81 -10.99
N PHE A 227 9.00 -2.01 -10.54
CA PHE A 227 10.14 -2.77 -11.05
C PHE A 227 9.75 -3.82 -12.08
N GLY A 228 8.46 -3.89 -12.50
CA GLY A 228 7.99 -4.79 -13.54
C GLY A 228 8.12 -6.27 -13.19
N ILE A 229 7.99 -6.62 -11.90
CA ILE A 229 8.06 -8.00 -11.44
C ILE A 229 6.67 -8.65 -11.59
N ASN A 230 6.57 -9.60 -12.51
CA ASN A 230 5.36 -10.39 -12.78
C ASN A 230 5.32 -11.64 -11.91
#